data_397008f93b9bd39e67329a57f2c26151
#
_entry.id   397008f93b9bd39e67329a57f2c26151
#
_cell.length_a   1.000
_cell.length_b   1.000
_cell.length_c   1.000
_cell.angle_alpha   90.00
_cell.angle_beta   90.00
_cell.angle_gamma   90.00
#
_symmetry.space_group_name_H-M   'P 1'
#
loop_
_entity.id
_entity.type
_entity.pdbx_description
1 polymer ?
#
loop_
_entity_poly.entity_id
_entity_poly.type
_entity_poly.pdbx_seq_one_letter_code
_entity_poly.pdbx_strand_id
1 'polypeptide(L)'
;MSILTISGSPSAQSRSARLLGHVRAQLERAGESADHLDLRGLPADALLGAQVSDPAIADAVARVEGAAVVILATPVYKAAYSGLLKTFLDLLPQSGLRDKVVLPIATGGSLAHTLAIDYALRPVLTALAARSILPGIFAVDSQIVVEDGGLTVDPSLQQRLDDGVERVHQALALARHPAVAQVIVSSRSAVRATFQTAGAERMRCLA
;
A
#
# COMPACT_ATOMS: atom_id res chain seq x y z
N MET A 1 -13.13 3.97 -10.23
CA MET A 1 -11.83 4.13 -9.53
C MET A 1 -11.20 2.77 -9.47
N SER A 2 -9.94 2.65 -9.83
CA SER A 2 -9.25 1.36 -10.00
C SER A 2 -8.29 1.07 -8.84
N ILE A 3 -8.19 -0.20 -8.49
CA ILE A 3 -7.18 -0.72 -7.57
C ILE A 3 -6.06 -1.30 -8.44
N LEU A 4 -4.82 -0.97 -8.11
CA LEU A 4 -3.64 -1.62 -8.67
C LEU A 4 -2.91 -2.39 -7.57
N THR A 5 -2.65 -3.65 -7.82
CA THR A 5 -1.79 -4.48 -6.97
C THR A 5 -0.42 -4.65 -7.63
N ILE A 6 0.66 -4.44 -6.88
CA ILE A 6 2.05 -4.50 -7.38
C ILE A 6 2.82 -5.58 -6.63
N SER A 7 3.31 -6.58 -7.36
CA SER A 7 4.22 -7.59 -6.84
C SER A 7 5.67 -7.17 -7.07
N GLY A 8 6.37 -6.85 -5.97
CA GLY A 8 7.77 -6.42 -5.97
C GLY A 8 8.77 -7.53 -5.67
N SER A 9 8.42 -8.81 -5.85
CA SER A 9 9.35 -9.90 -5.61
C SER A 9 10.08 -10.36 -6.87
N PRO A 10 11.39 -10.58 -6.83
CA PRO A 10 12.12 -11.19 -7.94
C PRO A 10 11.89 -12.71 -8.04
N SER A 11 11.33 -13.35 -7.01
CA SER A 11 11.09 -14.79 -6.97
C SER A 11 9.72 -15.16 -7.51
N ALA A 12 9.68 -16.18 -8.42
CA ALA A 12 8.43 -16.74 -8.93
C ALA A 12 7.59 -17.43 -7.84
N GLN A 13 8.23 -17.96 -6.81
CA GLN A 13 7.59 -18.66 -5.69
C GLN A 13 7.48 -17.79 -4.43
N SER A 14 7.38 -16.49 -4.62
CA SER A 14 7.36 -15.53 -3.52
C SER A 14 6.12 -15.66 -2.64
N ARG A 15 6.34 -15.73 -1.33
CA ARG A 15 5.25 -15.64 -0.34
C ARG A 15 4.55 -14.30 -0.41
N SER A 16 5.27 -13.20 -0.64
CA SER A 16 4.67 -11.88 -0.77
C SER A 16 3.74 -11.77 -1.99
N ALA A 17 4.13 -12.36 -3.14
CA ALA A 17 3.28 -12.40 -4.33
C ALA A 17 2.02 -13.27 -4.10
N ARG A 18 2.17 -14.42 -3.44
CA ARG A 18 1.02 -15.28 -3.09
C ARG A 18 0.08 -14.61 -2.11
N LEU A 19 0.62 -13.92 -1.09
CA LEU A 19 -0.17 -13.16 -0.13
C LEU A 19 -0.93 -12.02 -0.83
N LEU A 20 -0.30 -11.35 -1.78
CA LEU A 20 -0.96 -10.34 -2.61
C LEU A 20 -2.09 -10.93 -3.46
N GLY A 21 -1.88 -12.13 -4.02
CA GLY A 21 -2.94 -12.88 -4.71
C GLY A 21 -4.12 -13.21 -3.80
N HIS A 22 -3.86 -13.57 -2.54
CA HIS A 22 -4.91 -13.80 -1.54
C HIS A 22 -5.71 -12.51 -1.25
N VAL A 23 -5.05 -11.38 -1.08
CA VAL A 23 -5.70 -10.07 -0.90
C VAL A 23 -6.53 -9.70 -2.12
N ARG A 24 -6.04 -9.95 -3.33
CA ARG A 24 -6.81 -9.74 -4.56
C ARG A 24 -8.09 -10.57 -4.58
N ALA A 25 -7.99 -11.86 -4.25
CA ALA A 25 -9.18 -12.72 -4.18
C ALA A 25 -10.19 -12.28 -3.10
N GLN A 26 -9.74 -11.63 -2.02
CA GLN A 26 -10.62 -11.02 -1.03
C GLN A 26 -11.35 -9.79 -1.60
N LEU A 27 -10.63 -8.92 -2.30
CA LEU A 27 -11.21 -7.75 -2.98
C LEU A 27 -12.24 -8.17 -4.03
N GLU A 28 -11.93 -9.18 -4.85
CA GLU A 28 -12.84 -9.71 -5.87
C GLU A 28 -14.12 -10.28 -5.25
N ARG A 29 -14.02 -11.04 -4.14
CA ARG A 29 -15.18 -11.53 -3.38
C ARG A 29 -16.05 -10.41 -2.80
N ALA A 30 -15.43 -9.29 -2.50
CA ALA A 30 -16.11 -8.07 -2.03
C ALA A 30 -16.64 -7.18 -3.19
N GLY A 31 -16.53 -7.64 -4.44
CA GLY A 31 -17.04 -6.92 -5.62
C GLY A 31 -16.09 -5.86 -6.19
N GLU A 32 -14.83 -5.80 -5.73
CA GLU A 32 -13.85 -4.86 -6.25
C GLU A 32 -12.91 -5.56 -7.25
N SER A 33 -12.79 -4.99 -8.45
CA SER A 33 -11.79 -5.44 -9.42
C SER A 33 -10.44 -4.79 -9.16
N ALA A 34 -9.39 -5.60 -9.08
CA ALA A 34 -8.02 -5.14 -8.89
C ALA A 34 -7.14 -5.57 -10.07
N ASP A 35 -6.55 -4.60 -10.73
CA ASP A 35 -5.51 -4.85 -11.73
C ASP A 35 -4.22 -5.34 -11.05
N HIS A 36 -3.37 -6.07 -11.79
CA HIS A 36 -2.16 -6.66 -11.23
C HIS A 36 -0.93 -6.39 -12.07
N LEU A 37 0.09 -5.81 -11.46
CA LEU A 37 1.40 -5.58 -12.04
C LEU A 37 2.44 -6.46 -11.34
N ASP A 38 2.98 -7.45 -12.04
CA ASP A 38 4.15 -8.21 -11.60
C ASP A 38 5.42 -7.56 -12.17
N LEU A 39 6.20 -6.90 -11.33
CA LEU A 39 7.41 -6.19 -11.73
C LEU A 39 8.46 -7.11 -12.34
N ARG A 40 8.42 -8.39 -12.03
CA ARG A 40 9.32 -9.40 -12.59
C ARG A 40 9.08 -9.65 -14.09
N GLY A 41 7.89 -9.30 -14.58
CA GLY A 41 7.55 -9.37 -15.99
C GLY A 41 8.05 -8.19 -16.83
N LEU A 42 8.55 -7.13 -16.19
CA LEU A 42 9.09 -5.98 -16.90
C LEU A 42 10.51 -6.24 -17.44
N PRO A 43 10.90 -5.59 -18.56
CA PRO A 43 12.23 -5.76 -19.13
C PRO A 43 13.32 -5.31 -18.15
N ALA A 44 14.22 -6.22 -17.78
CA ALA A 44 15.24 -5.95 -16.76
C ALA A 44 16.20 -4.81 -17.17
N ASP A 45 16.58 -4.78 -18.44
CA ASP A 45 17.47 -3.74 -18.97
C ASP A 45 16.81 -2.36 -18.93
N ALA A 46 15.51 -2.28 -19.23
CA ALA A 46 14.75 -1.04 -19.17
C ALA A 46 14.56 -0.56 -17.71
N LEU A 47 14.28 -1.50 -16.79
CA LEU A 47 14.18 -1.18 -15.35
C LEU A 47 15.52 -0.63 -14.80
N LEU A 48 16.62 -1.36 -15.03
CA LEU A 48 17.94 -0.98 -14.50
C LEU A 48 18.53 0.23 -15.23
N GLY A 49 18.23 0.38 -16.51
CA GLY A 49 18.67 1.51 -17.35
C GLY A 49 17.81 2.76 -17.22
N ALA A 50 16.79 2.73 -16.34
CA ALA A 50 15.83 3.83 -16.15
C ALA A 50 15.19 4.32 -17.46
N GLN A 51 14.87 3.37 -18.36
CA GLN A 51 14.33 3.66 -19.70
C GLN A 51 12.81 3.88 -19.59
N VAL A 52 12.40 5.04 -19.12
CA VAL A 52 10.98 5.40 -18.94
C VAL A 52 10.17 5.45 -20.23
N SER A 53 10.86 5.55 -21.37
CA SER A 53 10.24 5.52 -22.71
C SER A 53 10.01 4.10 -23.24
N ASP A 54 10.52 3.06 -22.57
CA ASP A 54 10.21 1.67 -22.94
C ASP A 54 8.69 1.44 -22.80
N PRO A 55 8.03 0.84 -23.81
CA PRO A 55 6.58 0.69 -23.81
C PRO A 55 6.03 -0.07 -22.59
N ALA A 56 6.74 -1.10 -22.11
CA ALA A 56 6.29 -1.87 -20.94
C ALA A 56 6.45 -1.07 -19.64
N ILE A 57 7.50 -0.25 -19.54
CA ILE A 57 7.71 0.65 -18.40
C ILE A 57 6.67 1.77 -18.43
N ALA A 58 6.45 2.39 -19.59
CA ALA A 58 5.46 3.46 -19.75
C ALA A 58 4.04 2.97 -19.40
N ASP A 59 3.65 1.77 -19.84
CA ASP A 59 2.38 1.14 -19.46
C ASP A 59 2.29 0.94 -17.95
N ALA A 60 3.33 0.37 -17.34
CA ALA A 60 3.36 0.14 -15.89
C ALA A 60 3.23 1.45 -15.09
N VAL A 61 3.89 2.52 -15.52
CA VAL A 61 3.76 3.86 -14.91
C VAL A 61 2.35 4.40 -15.10
N ALA A 62 1.78 4.32 -16.30
CA ALA A 62 0.42 4.77 -16.58
C ALA A 62 -0.63 4.03 -15.74
N ARG A 63 -0.44 2.74 -15.47
CA ARG A 63 -1.31 1.95 -14.59
C ARG A 63 -1.25 2.47 -13.14
N VAL A 64 -0.07 2.84 -12.65
CA VAL A 64 0.06 3.49 -11.33
C VAL A 64 -0.65 4.84 -11.34
N GLU A 65 -0.47 5.65 -12.38
CA GLU A 65 -1.11 6.97 -12.49
C GLU A 65 -2.64 6.86 -12.48
N GLY A 66 -3.20 5.89 -13.18
CA GLY A 66 -4.64 5.66 -13.27
C GLY A 66 -5.28 5.05 -12.01
N ALA A 67 -4.48 4.51 -11.08
CA ALA A 67 -4.99 3.88 -9.88
C ALA A 67 -5.38 4.88 -8.80
N ALA A 68 -6.51 4.67 -8.13
CA ALA A 68 -6.89 5.39 -6.92
C ALA A 68 -6.30 4.74 -5.65
N VAL A 69 -6.13 3.43 -5.68
CA VAL A 69 -5.52 2.65 -4.60
C VAL A 69 -4.38 1.80 -5.17
N VAL A 70 -3.25 1.81 -4.48
CA VAL A 70 -2.08 0.97 -4.79
C VAL A 70 -1.80 0.06 -3.61
N ILE A 71 -1.88 -1.25 -3.83
CA ILE A 71 -1.50 -2.27 -2.86
C ILE A 71 -0.19 -2.89 -3.34
N LEU A 72 0.88 -2.71 -2.59
CA LEU A 72 2.17 -3.24 -2.99
C LEU A 72 2.67 -4.29 -2.00
N ALA A 73 3.20 -5.39 -2.53
CA ALA A 73 3.75 -6.48 -1.73
C ALA A 73 5.22 -6.74 -2.10
N THR A 74 6.07 -6.89 -1.09
CA THR A 74 7.50 -7.07 -1.25
C THR A 74 8.05 -8.06 -0.21
N PRO A 75 9.04 -8.90 -0.57
CA PRO A 75 9.84 -9.57 0.44
C PRO A 75 10.80 -8.57 1.10
N VAL A 76 11.19 -8.85 2.35
CA VAL A 76 12.28 -8.12 3.01
C VAL A 76 13.60 -8.84 2.75
N TYR A 77 14.53 -8.13 2.11
CA TYR A 77 15.91 -8.57 1.89
C TYR A 77 16.88 -7.55 2.52
N LYS A 78 17.81 -8.05 3.34
CA LYS A 78 18.82 -7.19 3.99
C LYS A 78 18.19 -5.98 4.72
N ALA A 79 17.15 -6.27 5.53
CA ALA A 79 16.41 -5.30 6.36
C ALA A 79 15.61 -4.22 5.59
N ALA A 80 15.43 -4.38 4.27
CA ALA A 80 14.64 -3.45 3.45
C ALA A 80 13.75 -4.21 2.46
N TYR A 81 12.82 -3.51 1.83
CA TYR A 81 12.06 -4.04 0.70
C TYR A 81 12.98 -4.39 -0.48
N SER A 82 12.48 -5.19 -1.43
CA SER A 82 13.28 -5.72 -2.53
C SER A 82 13.86 -4.62 -3.43
N GLY A 83 15.07 -4.85 -3.95
CA GLY A 83 15.68 -3.98 -4.96
C GLY A 83 14.82 -3.83 -6.22
N LEU A 84 14.14 -4.91 -6.64
CA LEU A 84 13.21 -4.87 -7.79
C LEU A 84 12.10 -3.82 -7.58
N LEU A 85 11.48 -3.79 -6.39
CA LEU A 85 10.47 -2.78 -6.08
C LEU A 85 11.10 -1.38 -6.09
N LYS A 86 12.30 -1.22 -5.51
CA LYS A 86 12.97 0.09 -5.50
C LYS A 86 13.25 0.60 -6.91
N THR A 87 13.80 -0.25 -7.77
CA THR A 87 14.10 0.12 -9.15
C THR A 87 12.86 0.61 -9.89
N PHE A 88 11.72 -0.04 -9.71
CA PHE A 88 10.46 0.42 -10.31
C PHE A 88 9.96 1.74 -9.70
N LEU A 89 9.98 1.87 -8.37
CA LEU A 89 9.54 3.10 -7.70
C LEU A 89 10.36 4.32 -8.12
N ASP A 90 11.65 4.14 -8.47
CA ASP A 90 12.52 5.21 -8.96
C ASP A 90 12.15 5.72 -10.36
N LEU A 91 11.38 4.95 -11.12
CA LEU A 91 10.89 5.36 -12.44
C LEU A 91 9.60 6.19 -12.38
N LEU A 92 8.92 6.19 -11.23
CA LEU A 92 7.69 6.97 -11.06
C LEU A 92 8.00 8.46 -10.98
N PRO A 93 7.12 9.33 -11.51
CA PRO A 93 7.23 10.78 -11.30
C PRO A 93 7.24 11.13 -9.80
N GLN A 94 7.84 12.25 -9.42
CA GLN A 94 7.89 12.74 -8.03
C GLN A 94 6.51 12.79 -7.35
N SER A 95 5.45 12.97 -8.10
CA SER A 95 4.07 12.98 -7.62
C SER A 95 3.31 11.71 -7.98
N GLY A 96 3.99 10.62 -8.31
CA GLY A 96 3.39 9.37 -8.83
C GLY A 96 2.38 8.72 -7.92
N LEU A 97 2.46 8.97 -6.60
CA LEU A 97 1.51 8.46 -5.61
C LEU A 97 0.65 9.56 -4.97
N ARG A 98 0.64 10.77 -5.57
CA ARG A 98 -0.22 11.86 -5.09
C ARG A 98 -1.70 11.45 -5.18
N ASP A 99 -2.46 11.77 -4.14
CA ASP A 99 -3.90 11.53 -4.02
C ASP A 99 -4.31 10.04 -4.09
N LYS A 100 -3.35 9.14 -3.98
CA LYS A 100 -3.58 7.70 -3.92
C LYS A 100 -3.55 7.19 -2.48
N VAL A 101 -4.36 6.18 -2.21
CA VAL A 101 -4.27 5.39 -0.98
C VAL A 101 -3.30 4.24 -1.22
N VAL A 102 -2.33 4.08 -0.34
CA VAL A 102 -1.30 3.04 -0.47
C VAL A 102 -1.38 2.06 0.69
N LEU A 103 -1.52 0.76 0.42
CA LEU A 103 -1.42 -0.31 1.40
C LEU A 103 -0.11 -1.08 1.17
N PRO A 104 0.91 -0.91 2.01
CA PRO A 104 2.15 -1.68 1.93
C PRO A 104 2.02 -3.01 2.67
N ILE A 105 2.45 -4.10 2.00
CA ILE A 105 2.53 -5.45 2.55
C ILE A 105 3.98 -5.92 2.42
N ALA A 106 4.54 -6.48 3.48
CA ALA A 106 5.88 -7.06 3.42
C ALA A 106 5.91 -8.45 4.05
N THR A 107 6.77 -9.32 3.53
CA THR A 107 7.02 -10.65 4.10
C THR A 107 8.49 -10.80 4.46
N GLY A 108 8.76 -11.52 5.55
CA GLY A 108 10.12 -11.79 5.98
C GLY A 108 10.23 -12.98 6.93
N GLY A 109 11.43 -13.52 7.08
CA GLY A 109 11.67 -14.71 7.90
C GLY A 109 11.56 -14.49 9.42
N SER A 110 11.52 -13.23 9.88
CA SER A 110 11.54 -12.91 11.32
C SER A 110 10.84 -11.60 11.61
N LEU A 111 10.22 -11.50 12.79
CA LEU A 111 9.65 -10.26 13.32
C LEU A 111 10.68 -9.13 13.49
N ALA A 112 11.96 -9.44 13.57
CA ALA A 112 13.03 -8.44 13.65
C ALA A 112 13.00 -7.43 12.47
N HIS A 113 12.36 -7.82 11.36
CA HIS A 113 12.26 -6.97 10.17
C HIS A 113 10.91 -6.23 10.04
N THR A 114 10.06 -6.27 11.06
CA THR A 114 8.73 -5.61 11.03
C THR A 114 8.83 -4.13 10.68
N LEU A 115 9.85 -3.46 11.17
CA LEU A 115 10.08 -2.03 10.96
C LEU A 115 10.57 -1.68 9.54
N ALA A 116 10.87 -2.66 8.69
CA ALA A 116 11.31 -2.40 7.32
C ALA A 116 10.26 -1.60 6.50
N ILE A 117 8.97 -1.77 6.80
CA ILE A 117 7.92 -0.98 6.16
C ILE A 117 8.06 0.50 6.55
N ASP A 118 8.17 0.79 7.84
CA ASP A 118 8.12 2.16 8.34
C ASP A 118 9.44 2.92 8.13
N TYR A 119 10.59 2.25 8.26
CA TYR A 119 11.90 2.90 8.15
C TYR A 119 12.52 2.85 6.75
N ALA A 120 12.16 1.88 5.92
CA ALA A 120 12.73 1.78 4.57
C ALA A 120 11.71 2.13 3.48
N LEU A 121 10.49 1.55 3.51
CA LEU A 121 9.54 1.71 2.42
C LEU A 121 8.72 3.00 2.54
N ARG A 122 8.18 3.32 3.71
CA ARG A 122 7.33 4.51 3.93
C ARG A 122 8.02 5.84 3.54
N PRO A 123 9.31 6.08 3.81
CA PRO A 123 10.00 7.28 3.35
C PRO A 123 9.98 7.43 1.82
N VAL A 124 10.17 6.33 1.08
CA VAL A 124 10.13 6.34 -0.40
C VAL A 124 8.72 6.63 -0.91
N LEU A 125 7.70 6.01 -0.32
CA LEU A 125 6.30 6.30 -0.67
C LEU A 125 5.96 7.77 -0.39
N THR A 126 6.46 8.33 0.69
CA THR A 126 6.28 9.75 1.04
C THR A 126 7.01 10.67 0.05
N ALA A 127 8.21 10.31 -0.40
CA ALA A 127 8.95 11.05 -1.42
C ALA A 127 8.22 11.07 -2.78
N LEU A 128 7.43 10.02 -3.08
CA LEU A 128 6.52 9.95 -4.23
C LEU A 128 5.19 10.68 -4.02
N ALA A 129 5.09 11.50 -2.98
CA ALA A 129 3.93 12.30 -2.60
C ALA A 129 2.72 11.47 -2.09
N ALA A 130 2.89 10.22 -1.67
CA ALA A 130 1.85 9.46 -1.00
C ALA A 130 1.54 10.09 0.36
N ARG A 131 0.32 10.60 0.53
CA ARG A 131 -0.15 11.22 1.78
C ARG A 131 -1.07 10.29 2.59
N SER A 132 -1.72 9.34 1.91
CA SER A 132 -2.62 8.36 2.51
C SER A 132 -1.97 6.97 2.46
N ILE A 133 -1.03 6.72 3.39
CA ILE A 133 -0.38 5.41 3.54
C ILE A 133 -1.05 4.70 4.72
N LEU A 134 -1.77 3.61 4.41
CA LEU A 134 -2.43 2.77 5.41
C LEU A 134 -1.39 2.08 6.33
N PRO A 135 -1.80 1.60 7.51
CA PRO A 135 -0.94 0.77 8.34
C PRO A 135 -0.41 -0.41 7.54
N GLY A 136 0.91 -0.58 7.53
CA GLY A 136 1.56 -1.64 6.79
C GLY A 136 1.31 -3.01 7.40
N ILE A 137 1.20 -4.04 6.55
CA ILE A 137 1.01 -5.42 6.99
C ILE A 137 2.32 -6.17 6.82
N PHE A 138 2.95 -6.53 7.93
CA PHE A 138 4.13 -7.39 7.92
C PHE A 138 3.73 -8.82 8.24
N ALA A 139 4.09 -9.77 7.39
CA ALA A 139 3.84 -11.19 7.59
C ALA A 139 5.16 -11.95 7.76
N VAL A 140 5.26 -12.75 8.81
CA VAL A 140 6.38 -13.69 8.98
C VAL A 140 6.15 -14.91 8.10
N ASP A 141 7.21 -15.45 7.54
CA ASP A 141 7.15 -16.62 6.65
C ASP A 141 6.40 -17.81 7.24
N SER A 142 6.49 -18.02 8.57
CA SER A 142 5.76 -19.07 9.29
C SER A 142 4.24 -18.86 9.34
N GLN A 143 3.74 -17.64 9.10
CA GLN A 143 2.31 -17.34 9.05
C GLN A 143 1.70 -17.63 7.67
N ILE A 144 2.52 -18.02 6.70
CA ILE A 144 2.13 -18.25 5.31
C ILE A 144 2.55 -19.67 4.91
N VAL A 145 1.61 -20.60 4.92
CA VAL A 145 1.83 -21.98 4.51
C VAL A 145 1.36 -22.15 3.07
N VAL A 146 2.23 -22.72 2.24
CA VAL A 146 1.97 -23.00 0.84
C VAL A 146 2.06 -24.50 0.63
N GLU A 147 0.93 -25.16 0.40
CA GLU A 147 0.83 -26.60 0.17
C GLU A 147 -0.06 -26.86 -1.06
N ASP A 148 0.34 -27.81 -1.91
CA ASP A 148 -0.43 -28.30 -3.06
C ASP A 148 -1.07 -27.17 -3.93
N GLY A 149 -0.35 -26.06 -4.08
CA GLY A 149 -0.83 -24.90 -4.85
C GLY A 149 -1.79 -23.98 -4.10
N GLY A 150 -2.21 -24.34 -2.88
CA GLY A 150 -3.03 -23.51 -1.99
C GLY A 150 -2.21 -22.60 -1.09
N LEU A 151 -2.86 -21.61 -0.51
CA LEU A 151 -2.31 -20.71 0.50
C LEU A 151 -3.15 -20.79 1.75
N THR A 152 -2.52 -21.17 2.88
CA THR A 152 -3.12 -21.08 4.21
C THR A 152 -2.44 -19.95 4.96
N VAL A 153 -3.23 -19.08 5.57
CA VAL A 153 -2.77 -17.90 6.30
C VAL A 153 -3.12 -18.07 7.77
N ASP A 154 -2.16 -17.76 8.65
CA ASP A 154 -2.39 -17.75 10.11
C ASP A 154 -3.56 -16.81 10.47
N PRO A 155 -4.45 -17.20 11.42
CA PRO A 155 -5.63 -16.39 11.76
C PRO A 155 -5.33 -14.95 12.17
N SER A 156 -4.21 -14.71 12.87
CA SER A 156 -3.80 -13.37 13.28
C SER A 156 -3.33 -12.50 12.11
N LEU A 157 -2.70 -13.12 11.11
CA LEU A 157 -2.36 -12.45 9.86
C LEU A 157 -3.62 -12.21 9.02
N GLN A 158 -4.52 -13.20 8.95
CA GLN A 158 -5.80 -13.09 8.23
C GLN A 158 -6.60 -11.88 8.74
N GLN A 159 -6.74 -11.71 10.05
CA GLN A 159 -7.43 -10.55 10.63
C GLN A 159 -6.81 -9.22 10.16
N ARG A 160 -5.48 -9.11 10.15
CA ARG A 160 -4.79 -7.89 9.68
C ARG A 160 -4.98 -7.63 8.18
N LEU A 161 -5.10 -8.69 7.39
CA LEU A 161 -5.42 -8.57 5.96
C LEU A 161 -6.86 -8.11 5.77
N ASP A 162 -7.81 -8.67 6.51
CA ASP A 162 -9.22 -8.29 6.49
C ASP A 162 -9.39 -6.81 6.87
N ASP A 163 -8.73 -6.36 7.94
CA ASP A 163 -8.71 -4.96 8.36
C ASP A 163 -8.09 -4.05 7.28
N GLY A 164 -7.05 -4.52 6.60
CA GLY A 164 -6.41 -3.81 5.48
C GLY A 164 -7.33 -3.65 4.29
N VAL A 165 -8.01 -4.73 3.88
CA VAL A 165 -9.00 -4.73 2.80
C VAL A 165 -10.18 -3.81 3.14
N GLU A 166 -10.70 -3.88 4.36
CA GLU A 166 -11.78 -3.00 4.80
C GLU A 166 -11.39 -1.52 4.71
N ARG A 167 -10.17 -1.15 5.11
CA ARG A 167 -9.65 0.22 4.96
C ARG A 167 -9.53 0.65 3.51
N VAL A 168 -9.17 -0.26 2.61
CA VAL A 168 -9.17 -0.02 1.16
C VAL A 168 -10.59 0.26 0.68
N HIS A 169 -11.59 -0.52 1.09
CA HIS A 169 -13.00 -0.30 0.76
C HIS A 169 -13.50 1.06 1.24
N GLN A 170 -13.22 1.41 2.48
CA GLN A 170 -13.57 2.72 3.05
C GLN A 170 -12.95 3.87 2.25
N ALA A 171 -11.68 3.73 1.86
CA ALA A 171 -11.00 4.73 1.04
C ALA A 171 -11.64 4.89 -0.35
N LEU A 172 -12.00 3.79 -1.00
CA LEU A 172 -12.71 3.80 -2.29
C LEU A 172 -14.10 4.41 -2.17
N ALA A 173 -14.85 4.10 -1.12
CA ALA A 173 -16.18 4.66 -0.87
C ALA A 173 -16.11 6.19 -0.71
N LEU A 174 -15.15 6.69 0.08
CA LEU A 174 -14.92 8.12 0.25
C LEU A 174 -14.54 8.82 -1.07
N ALA A 175 -13.72 8.16 -1.86
CA ALA A 175 -13.29 8.71 -3.14
C ALA A 175 -14.41 8.70 -4.21
N ARG A 176 -15.34 7.75 -4.15
CA ARG A 176 -16.55 7.71 -5.01
C ARG A 176 -17.59 8.77 -4.63
N HIS A 177 -17.59 9.23 -3.38
CA HIS A 177 -18.55 10.19 -2.84
C HIS A 177 -17.85 11.41 -2.22
N PRO A 178 -17.24 12.30 -3.01
CA PRO A 178 -16.47 13.43 -2.50
C PRO A 178 -17.28 14.38 -1.61
N ALA A 179 -18.59 14.47 -1.80
CA ALA A 179 -19.49 15.25 -0.92
C ALA A 179 -19.50 14.69 0.53
N VAL A 180 -19.40 13.38 0.72
CA VAL A 180 -19.32 12.74 2.04
C VAL A 180 -17.96 13.04 2.68
N ALA A 181 -16.89 13.05 1.90
CA ALA A 181 -15.56 13.41 2.38
C ALA A 181 -15.51 14.85 2.92
N GLN A 182 -16.17 15.81 2.27
CA GLN A 182 -16.26 17.19 2.72
C GLN A 182 -17.03 17.33 4.05
N VAL A 183 -18.10 16.56 4.25
CA VAL A 183 -18.86 16.55 5.50
C VAL A 183 -18.01 16.03 6.66
N ILE A 184 -17.23 14.97 6.44
CA ILE A 184 -16.34 14.40 7.48
C ILE A 184 -15.22 15.38 7.84
N VAL A 185 -14.63 16.08 6.87
CA VAL A 185 -13.58 17.07 7.11
C VAL A 185 -14.14 18.28 7.85
N SER A 186 -15.30 18.78 7.46
CA SER A 186 -15.95 19.93 8.12
C SER A 186 -16.38 19.60 9.57
N SER A 187 -16.91 18.41 9.82
CA SER A 187 -17.27 17.97 11.17
C SER A 187 -16.04 17.82 12.09
N ARG A 188 -14.93 17.28 11.58
CA ARG A 188 -13.66 17.20 12.33
C ARG A 188 -13.07 18.58 12.63
N SER A 189 -13.18 19.53 11.71
CA SER A 189 -12.75 20.92 11.92
C SER A 189 -13.61 21.62 12.96
N ALA A 190 -14.92 21.42 12.97
CA ALA A 190 -15.83 21.94 13.97
C ALA A 190 -15.52 21.40 15.38
N VAL A 191 -15.31 20.10 15.52
CA VAL A 191 -14.92 19.46 16.80
C VAL A 191 -13.57 20.02 17.28
N ARG A 192 -12.59 20.21 16.39
CA ARG A 192 -11.28 20.77 16.76
C ARG A 192 -11.38 22.23 17.22
N ALA A 193 -12.24 23.03 16.61
CA ALA A 193 -12.49 24.41 17.02
C ALA A 193 -13.13 24.46 18.43
N THR A 194 -14.06 23.55 18.73
CA THR A 194 -14.70 23.46 20.04
C THR A 194 -13.69 23.11 21.14
N PHE A 195 -12.75 22.21 20.90
CA PHE A 195 -11.69 21.87 21.84
C PHE A 195 -10.70 23.03 22.08
N GLN A 196 -10.40 23.83 21.06
CA GLN A 196 -9.49 24.98 21.17
C GLN A 196 -10.13 26.11 22.01
N THR A 197 -11.41 26.38 21.81
CA THR A 197 -12.15 27.39 22.63
C THR A 197 -12.28 26.97 24.08
N ALA A 198 -12.61 25.71 24.36
CA ALA A 198 -12.69 25.17 25.71
C ALA A 198 -11.34 25.18 26.46
N GLY A 199 -10.23 24.96 25.75
CA GLY A 199 -8.87 25.06 26.28
C GLY A 199 -8.47 26.50 26.63
N ALA A 200 -8.84 27.46 25.81
CA ALA A 200 -8.55 28.88 26.02
C ALA A 200 -9.33 29.47 27.18
N GLU A 201 -10.57 29.04 27.40
CA GLU A 201 -11.37 29.46 28.56
C GLU A 201 -10.81 28.90 29.88
N ARG A 202 -10.36 27.66 29.93
CA ARG A 202 -9.72 27.08 31.14
C ARG A 202 -8.41 27.77 31.49
N MET A 203 -7.61 28.25 30.53
CA MET A 203 -6.38 29.01 30.85
C MET A 203 -6.66 30.42 31.37
N ARG A 204 -7.80 31.05 31.05
CA ARG A 204 -8.17 32.36 31.59
C ARG A 204 -8.71 32.31 33.02
N CYS A 205 -9.16 31.15 33.50
CA CYS A 205 -9.62 30.97 34.89
C CYS A 205 -8.47 30.62 35.86
N LEU A 206 -7.25 30.46 35.40
CA LEU A 206 -6.07 30.12 36.21
C LEU A 206 -5.04 31.25 36.29
N ALA A 207 -5.34 32.42 35.75
CA ALA A 207 -4.60 33.66 35.87
C ALA A 207 -5.38 34.65 36.76
#